data_c9fd91c4265d1938bec76b3acefa325e
#
_entry.id   c9fd91c4265d1938bec76b3acefa325e
#
_cell.length_a   1.000
_cell.length_b   1.000
_cell.length_c   1.000
_cell.angle_alpha   90.00
_cell.angle_beta   90.00
_cell.angle_gamma   90.00
#
_symmetry.space_group_name_H-M   'P 1'
#
loop_
_entity.id
_entity.type
_entity.pdbx_description
1 polymer ?
#
loop_
_entity_poly.entity_id
_entity_poly.type
_entity_poly.pdbx_seq_one_letter_code
_entity_poly.pdbx_strand_id
1 'polypeptide(L)'
;MQEHMKVAATCASELMGFMRQVLDEDWNGVSDSVQKIHKLEENADAIKREIRLNLPRGFLLPVSRTDLLELIHIQDKVPNVARDISGLMYGRRMVIPDTMQDVFVELLEHSIGTANLALQCMNELDELVETGFSDRVVEVMTELIGRLSDAESGTDRIEVRVRNQLFEIEKSLEPIDVMFLYRAIEWIGDIADHSETVGSRILTLIAR
;
A
#
# COMPACT_ATOMS: atom_id res chain seq x y z
N MET A 1 -16.31 -0.83 1.64
CA MET A 1 -15.05 -1.31 1.03
C MET A 1 -14.24 -0.15 0.47
N GLN A 2 -14.82 0.67 -0.39
CA GLN A 2 -14.20 1.87 -0.98
C GLN A 2 -13.62 2.82 0.09
N GLU A 3 -14.40 3.16 1.13
CA GLU A 3 -13.93 4.06 2.19
C GLU A 3 -12.71 3.49 2.94
N HIS A 4 -12.67 2.18 3.16
CA HIS A 4 -11.49 1.53 3.74
C HIS A 4 -10.25 1.66 2.83
N MET A 5 -10.40 1.38 1.53
CA MET A 5 -9.29 1.52 0.59
C MET A 5 -8.80 2.96 0.46
N LYS A 6 -9.73 3.94 0.53
CA LYS A 6 -9.39 5.36 0.55
C LYS A 6 -8.53 5.73 1.76
N VAL A 7 -8.90 5.26 2.96
CA VAL A 7 -8.09 5.46 4.17
C VAL A 7 -6.74 4.75 4.04
N ALA A 8 -6.71 3.54 3.50
CA ALA A 8 -5.48 2.78 3.28
C ALA A 8 -4.51 3.50 2.33
N ALA A 9 -4.99 3.97 1.17
CA ALA A 9 -4.19 4.74 0.21
C ALA A 9 -3.73 6.09 0.79
N THR A 10 -4.58 6.75 1.62
CA THR A 10 -4.19 7.97 2.33
C THR A 10 -3.09 7.69 3.33
N CYS A 11 -3.17 6.57 4.08
CA CYS A 11 -2.15 6.15 5.02
C CYS A 11 -0.80 5.90 4.33
N ALA A 12 -0.79 5.21 3.20
CA ALA A 12 0.42 5.04 2.37
C ALA A 12 0.96 6.38 1.87
N SER A 13 0.10 7.31 1.44
CA SER A 13 0.49 8.62 0.93
C SER A 13 1.17 9.50 1.99
N GLU A 14 0.81 9.35 3.26
CA GLU A 14 1.45 10.09 4.37
C GLU A 14 2.91 9.71 4.55
N LEU A 15 3.34 8.54 4.10
CA LEU A 15 4.75 8.13 4.12
C LEU A 15 5.64 9.05 3.29
N MET A 16 5.12 9.76 2.29
CA MET A 16 5.93 10.70 1.51
C MET A 16 6.38 11.90 2.36
N GLY A 17 5.46 12.49 3.13
CA GLY A 17 5.79 13.58 4.07
C GLY A 17 6.72 13.09 5.18
N PHE A 18 6.43 11.92 5.73
CA PHE A 18 7.27 11.24 6.70
C PHE A 18 8.70 11.01 6.18
N MET A 19 8.86 10.47 4.97
CA MET A 19 10.18 10.21 4.37
C MET A 19 11.00 11.49 4.21
N ARG A 20 10.40 12.59 3.72
CA ARG A 20 11.09 13.88 3.61
C ARG A 20 11.62 14.37 4.95
N GLN A 21 10.82 14.25 6.01
CA GLN A 21 11.24 14.60 7.37
C GLN A 21 12.37 13.71 7.89
N VAL A 22 12.35 12.41 7.55
CA VAL A 22 13.46 11.49 7.87
C VAL A 22 14.74 11.92 7.16
N LEU A 23 14.67 12.25 5.88
CA LEU A 23 15.83 12.71 5.10
C LEU A 23 16.38 14.04 5.59
N ASP A 24 15.51 14.95 6.07
CA ASP A 24 15.87 16.22 6.67
C ASP A 24 16.32 16.09 8.14
N GLU A 25 16.29 14.89 8.72
CA GLU A 25 16.53 14.60 10.14
C GLU A 25 15.62 15.41 11.11
N ASP A 26 14.45 15.86 10.63
CA ASP A 26 13.44 16.54 11.47
C ASP A 26 12.65 15.53 12.31
N TRP A 27 13.26 15.05 13.38
CA TRP A 27 12.68 14.03 14.25
C TRP A 27 11.42 14.48 15.01
N ASN A 28 11.16 15.77 15.12
CA ASN A 28 9.89 16.26 15.66
C ASN A 28 8.78 16.10 14.61
N GLY A 29 9.00 16.54 13.39
CA GLY A 29 8.08 16.32 12.28
C GLY A 29 7.84 14.83 12.00
N VAL A 30 8.90 13.99 12.06
CA VAL A 30 8.79 12.52 11.95
C VAL A 30 7.83 11.97 13.01
N SER A 31 7.95 12.40 14.28
CA SER A 31 7.05 11.98 15.36
C SER A 31 5.59 12.32 15.09
N ASP A 32 5.32 13.51 14.56
CA ASP A 32 3.96 13.95 14.21
C ASP A 32 3.39 13.13 13.06
N SER A 33 4.20 12.84 12.03
CA SER A 33 3.82 11.99 10.91
C SER A 33 3.54 10.55 11.34
N VAL A 34 4.33 9.97 12.24
CA VAL A 34 4.07 8.64 12.84
C VAL A 34 2.70 8.60 13.51
N GLN A 35 2.38 9.61 14.34
CA GLN A 35 1.08 9.66 15.01
C GLN A 35 -0.08 9.76 14.01
N LYS A 36 0.11 10.50 12.90
CA LYS A 36 -0.88 10.63 11.85
C LYS A 36 -1.10 9.31 11.10
N ILE A 37 -0.03 8.62 10.74
CA ILE A 37 -0.07 7.30 10.10
C ILE A 37 -0.78 6.29 11.01
N HIS A 38 -0.43 6.23 12.30
CA HIS A 38 -1.10 5.36 13.27
C HIS A 38 -2.60 5.63 13.37
N LYS A 39 -3.03 6.89 13.43
CA LYS A 39 -4.45 7.24 13.45
C LYS A 39 -5.20 6.81 12.19
N LEU A 40 -4.54 6.87 11.03
CA LEU A 40 -5.13 6.41 9.77
C LEU A 40 -5.27 4.88 9.75
N GLU A 41 -4.27 4.15 10.24
CA GLU A 41 -4.35 2.70 10.37
C GLU A 41 -5.44 2.28 11.37
N GLU A 42 -5.52 2.91 12.54
CA GLU A 42 -6.60 2.67 13.52
C GLU A 42 -8.00 2.94 12.92
N ASN A 43 -8.12 3.97 12.08
CA ASN A 43 -9.36 4.26 11.35
C ASN A 43 -9.70 3.17 10.33
N ALA A 44 -8.70 2.69 9.55
CA ALA A 44 -8.88 1.57 8.63
C ALA A 44 -9.34 0.31 9.38
N ASP A 45 -8.72 0.00 10.52
CA ASP A 45 -9.08 -1.12 11.39
C ASP A 45 -10.52 -1.00 11.93
N ALA A 46 -10.96 0.20 12.29
CA ALA A 46 -12.33 0.46 12.75
C ALA A 46 -13.34 0.20 11.61
N ILE A 47 -13.08 0.71 10.40
CA ILE A 47 -13.92 0.49 9.21
C ILE A 47 -13.96 -1.02 8.86
N LYS A 48 -12.82 -1.71 8.87
CA LYS A 48 -12.73 -3.16 8.64
C LYS A 48 -13.61 -3.93 9.64
N ARG A 49 -13.56 -3.56 10.91
CA ARG A 49 -14.37 -4.17 11.97
C ARG A 49 -15.86 -3.94 11.74
N GLU A 50 -16.24 -2.73 11.39
CA GLU A 50 -17.63 -2.37 11.07
C GLU A 50 -18.15 -3.18 9.89
N ILE A 51 -17.38 -3.28 8.80
CA ILE A 51 -17.74 -4.10 7.63
C ILE A 51 -17.95 -5.56 8.04
N ARG A 52 -17.02 -6.16 8.80
CA ARG A 52 -17.12 -7.56 9.25
C ARG A 52 -18.36 -7.85 10.09
N LEU A 53 -18.77 -6.91 10.93
CA LEU A 53 -19.94 -7.04 11.80
C LEU A 53 -21.25 -6.86 11.05
N ASN A 54 -21.31 -5.94 10.09
CA ASN A 54 -22.54 -5.53 9.41
C ASN A 54 -22.75 -6.22 8.05
N LEU A 55 -21.79 -7.03 7.57
CA LEU A 55 -21.94 -7.71 6.29
C LEU A 55 -23.10 -8.74 6.36
N PRO A 56 -24.12 -8.63 5.49
CA PRO A 56 -25.29 -9.53 5.48
C PRO A 56 -24.88 -11.00 5.42
N ARG A 57 -25.65 -11.85 6.10
CA ARG A 57 -25.43 -13.32 6.14
C ARG A 57 -26.23 -14.09 5.09
N GLY A 58 -26.95 -13.43 4.18
CA GLY A 58 -27.91 -14.04 3.25
C GLY A 58 -27.49 -14.01 1.78
N PHE A 59 -28.26 -14.72 0.94
CA PHE A 59 -28.06 -14.88 -0.51
C PHE A 59 -28.31 -13.60 -1.37
N LEU A 60 -28.46 -12.42 -0.77
CA LEU A 60 -28.86 -11.19 -1.45
C LEU A 60 -27.65 -10.33 -1.91
N LEU A 61 -26.43 -10.81 -1.76
CA LEU A 61 -25.27 -10.09 -2.23
C LEU A 61 -24.89 -10.54 -3.66
N PRO A 62 -24.57 -9.60 -4.57
CA PRO A 62 -24.10 -9.92 -5.92
C PRO A 62 -22.73 -10.64 -5.89
N VAL A 63 -21.99 -10.49 -4.80
CA VAL A 63 -20.67 -11.10 -4.55
C VAL A 63 -20.72 -11.89 -3.25
N SER A 64 -20.00 -13.03 -3.19
CA SER A 64 -20.02 -13.86 -1.98
C SER A 64 -19.47 -13.11 -0.75
N ARG A 65 -20.06 -13.38 0.41
CA ARG A 65 -19.58 -12.81 1.69
C ARG A 65 -18.10 -13.14 1.95
N THR A 66 -17.66 -14.33 1.61
CA THR A 66 -16.28 -14.77 1.79
C THR A 66 -15.32 -13.94 0.95
N ASP A 67 -15.67 -13.68 -0.30
CA ASP A 67 -14.86 -12.87 -1.21
C ASP A 67 -14.71 -11.43 -0.71
N LEU A 68 -15.79 -10.82 -0.18
CA LEU A 68 -15.74 -9.48 0.41
C LEU A 68 -14.87 -9.42 1.67
N LEU A 69 -14.95 -10.46 2.52
CA LEU A 69 -14.11 -10.55 3.73
C LEU A 69 -12.63 -10.74 3.40
N GLU A 70 -12.34 -11.44 2.33
CA GLU A 70 -10.98 -11.62 1.84
C GLU A 70 -10.44 -10.34 1.21
N LEU A 71 -11.25 -9.63 0.41
CA LEU A 71 -10.88 -8.35 -0.19
C LEU A 71 -10.54 -7.31 0.88
N ILE A 72 -11.38 -7.17 1.93
CA ILE A 72 -11.08 -6.24 3.03
C ILE A 72 -9.84 -6.66 3.81
N HIS A 73 -9.56 -7.95 3.96
CA HIS A 73 -8.35 -8.43 4.62
C HIS A 73 -7.09 -8.08 3.82
N ILE A 74 -7.15 -8.15 2.49
CA ILE A 74 -6.03 -7.79 1.62
C ILE A 74 -5.79 -6.28 1.65
N GLN A 75 -6.85 -5.46 1.52
CA GLN A 75 -6.76 -4.00 1.61
C GLN A 75 -6.10 -3.53 2.91
N ASP A 76 -6.39 -4.20 4.01
CA ASP A 76 -5.91 -3.86 5.35
C ASP A 76 -4.39 -4.04 5.53
N LYS A 77 -3.75 -4.81 4.66
CA LYS A 77 -2.29 -4.96 4.70
C LYS A 77 -1.57 -3.66 4.36
N VAL A 78 -2.13 -2.84 3.46
CA VAL A 78 -1.51 -1.58 3.03
C VAL A 78 -1.28 -0.60 4.21
N PRO A 79 -2.31 -0.21 5.00
CA PRO A 79 -2.08 0.67 6.14
C PRO A 79 -1.24 0.03 7.25
N ASN A 80 -1.32 -1.29 7.45
CA ASN A 80 -0.48 -2.00 8.42
C ASN A 80 1.00 -1.86 8.07
N VAL A 81 1.38 -2.11 6.81
CA VAL A 81 2.76 -1.95 6.34
C VAL A 81 3.22 -0.49 6.46
N ALA A 82 2.37 0.48 6.10
CA ALA A 82 2.71 1.91 6.26
C ALA A 82 3.02 2.27 7.72
N ARG A 83 2.22 1.76 8.66
CA ARG A 83 2.47 1.92 10.11
C ARG A 83 3.80 1.26 10.51
N ASP A 84 4.07 0.05 10.04
CA ASP A 84 5.26 -0.71 10.41
C ASP A 84 6.53 -0.03 9.86
N ILE A 85 6.52 0.51 8.63
CA ILE A 85 7.60 1.33 8.05
C ILE A 85 7.88 2.54 8.96
N SER A 86 6.84 3.33 9.25
CA SER A 86 6.98 4.55 10.03
C SER A 86 7.48 4.27 11.44
N GLY A 87 6.97 3.22 12.09
CA GLY A 87 7.38 2.78 13.42
C GLY A 87 8.83 2.30 13.47
N LEU A 88 9.26 1.50 12.48
CA LEU A 88 10.63 1.02 12.39
C LEU A 88 11.61 2.17 12.21
N MET A 89 11.37 3.03 11.21
CA MET A 89 12.29 4.12 10.87
C MET A 89 12.38 5.16 12.00
N TYR A 90 11.25 5.52 12.61
CA TYR A 90 11.23 6.43 13.77
C TYR A 90 11.93 5.84 14.99
N GLY A 91 11.57 4.59 15.37
CA GLY A 91 12.12 3.94 16.57
C GLY A 91 13.63 3.77 16.54
N ARG A 92 14.19 3.59 15.34
CA ARG A 92 15.63 3.46 15.15
C ARG A 92 16.34 4.76 14.80
N ARG A 93 15.60 5.84 14.53
CA ARG A 93 16.14 7.06 13.91
C ARG A 93 16.98 6.70 12.69
N MET A 94 16.37 5.96 11.77
CA MET A 94 17.08 5.44 10.61
C MET A 94 17.64 6.57 9.75
N VAL A 95 18.90 6.43 9.37
CA VAL A 95 19.56 7.31 8.41
C VAL A 95 19.64 6.57 7.07
N ILE A 96 19.16 7.21 6.02
CA ILE A 96 19.31 6.70 4.65
C ILE A 96 20.58 7.32 4.08
N PRO A 97 21.56 6.50 3.61
CA PRO A 97 22.78 7.00 3.01
C PRO A 97 22.48 7.98 1.86
N ASP A 98 23.20 9.10 1.79
CA ASP A 98 22.96 10.16 0.79
C ASP A 98 22.90 9.63 -0.65
N THR A 99 23.74 8.64 -0.96
CA THR A 99 23.80 8.01 -2.28
C THR A 99 22.54 7.21 -2.64
N MET A 100 21.70 6.91 -1.66
CA MET A 100 20.49 6.09 -1.83
C MET A 100 19.19 6.91 -1.70
N GLN A 101 19.24 8.17 -1.26
CA GLN A 101 18.05 8.94 -0.93
C GLN A 101 17.10 9.06 -2.12
N ASP A 102 17.61 9.42 -3.29
CA ASP A 102 16.79 9.62 -4.50
C ASP A 102 16.05 8.32 -4.90
N VAL A 103 16.75 7.19 -4.92
CA VAL A 103 16.16 5.91 -5.34
C VAL A 103 15.21 5.35 -4.27
N PHE A 104 15.43 5.68 -3.00
CA PHE A 104 14.52 5.35 -1.90
C PHE A 104 13.20 6.12 -2.02
N VAL A 105 13.28 7.42 -2.34
CA VAL A 105 12.10 8.26 -2.60
C VAL A 105 11.36 7.76 -3.84
N GLU A 106 12.07 7.44 -4.93
CA GLU A 106 11.48 6.88 -6.15
C GLU A 106 10.72 5.59 -5.87
N LEU A 107 11.28 4.66 -5.09
CA LEU A 107 10.61 3.41 -4.68
C LEU A 107 9.31 3.72 -3.94
N LEU A 108 9.35 4.64 -2.97
CA LEU A 108 8.18 5.01 -2.19
C LEU A 108 7.10 5.68 -3.05
N GLU A 109 7.48 6.58 -3.96
CA GLU A 109 6.54 7.24 -4.89
C GLU A 109 5.81 6.23 -5.76
N HIS A 110 6.52 5.24 -6.30
CA HIS A 110 5.94 4.17 -7.11
C HIS A 110 4.99 3.29 -6.30
N SER A 111 5.38 2.88 -5.09
CA SER A 111 4.54 2.08 -4.21
C SER A 111 3.24 2.82 -3.82
N ILE A 112 3.32 4.12 -3.52
CA ILE A 112 2.14 4.96 -3.26
C ILE A 112 1.29 5.10 -4.52
N GLY A 113 1.90 5.25 -5.70
CA GLY A 113 1.21 5.28 -6.99
C GLY A 113 0.39 4.03 -7.23
N THR A 114 0.94 2.85 -6.89
CA THR A 114 0.26 1.55 -7.01
C THR A 114 -0.93 1.47 -6.03
N ALA A 115 -0.79 1.96 -4.79
CA ALA A 115 -1.91 2.01 -3.83
C ALA A 115 -3.05 2.94 -4.30
N ASN A 116 -2.73 4.05 -4.96
CA ASN A 116 -3.73 4.94 -5.55
C ASN A 116 -4.45 4.32 -6.76
N LEU A 117 -3.76 3.49 -7.56
CA LEU A 117 -4.41 2.72 -8.64
C LEU A 117 -5.37 1.66 -8.07
N ALA A 118 -5.00 0.98 -6.99
CA ALA A 118 -5.89 0.05 -6.30
C ALA A 118 -7.16 0.76 -5.77
N LEU A 119 -7.02 2.00 -5.27
CA LEU A 119 -8.18 2.82 -4.89
C LEU A 119 -9.07 3.13 -6.10
N GLN A 120 -8.49 3.44 -7.28
CA GLN A 120 -9.29 3.65 -8.50
C GLN A 120 -10.06 2.38 -8.88
N CYS A 121 -9.42 1.20 -8.83
CA CYS A 121 -10.11 -0.07 -9.07
C CYS A 121 -11.27 -0.29 -8.09
N MET A 122 -11.11 0.08 -6.81
CA MET A 122 -12.19 -0.02 -5.83
C MET A 122 -13.35 0.94 -6.08
N ASN A 123 -13.08 2.13 -6.63
CA ASN A 123 -14.13 3.08 -7.00
C ASN A 123 -14.96 2.56 -8.19
N GLU A 124 -14.30 2.01 -9.21
CA GLU A 124 -14.98 1.41 -10.38
C GLU A 124 -15.77 0.14 -10.01
N LEU A 125 -15.35 -0.60 -8.97
CA LEU A 125 -16.08 -1.78 -8.51
C LEU A 125 -17.49 -1.42 -7.99
N ASP A 126 -17.64 -0.29 -7.30
CA ASP A 126 -18.95 0.17 -6.83
C ASP A 126 -19.85 0.54 -8.03
N GLU A 127 -19.31 1.22 -9.05
CA GLU A 127 -20.06 1.52 -10.30
C GLU A 127 -20.45 0.24 -11.03
N LEU A 128 -19.57 -0.76 -11.06
CA LEU A 128 -19.84 -2.06 -11.67
C LEU A 128 -21.03 -2.75 -11.02
N VAL A 129 -21.11 -2.74 -9.69
CA VAL A 129 -22.21 -3.34 -8.94
C VAL A 129 -23.52 -2.58 -9.18
N GLU A 130 -23.48 -1.24 -9.22
CA GLU A 130 -24.65 -0.40 -9.46
C GLU A 130 -25.21 -0.55 -10.88
N THR A 131 -24.35 -0.74 -11.89
CA THR A 131 -24.73 -0.87 -13.29
C THR A 131 -25.07 -2.31 -13.72
N GLY A 132 -24.97 -3.27 -12.79
CA GLY A 132 -25.30 -4.68 -13.05
C GLY A 132 -24.31 -5.37 -13.99
N PHE A 133 -23.03 -5.09 -13.85
CA PHE A 133 -21.92 -5.69 -14.61
C PHE A 133 -21.99 -5.37 -16.12
N SER A 134 -22.18 -4.10 -16.48
CA SER A 134 -22.19 -3.68 -17.88
C SER A 134 -20.81 -3.93 -18.53
N ASP A 135 -20.80 -4.39 -19.79
CA ASP A 135 -19.58 -4.74 -20.54
C ASP A 135 -18.56 -3.58 -20.55
N ARG A 136 -19.03 -2.34 -20.68
CA ARG A 136 -18.19 -1.16 -20.66
C ARG A 136 -17.42 -0.99 -19.35
N VAL A 137 -18.06 -1.18 -18.20
CA VAL A 137 -17.42 -1.02 -16.89
C VAL A 137 -16.44 -2.19 -16.66
N VAL A 138 -16.77 -3.39 -17.13
CA VAL A 138 -15.85 -4.56 -17.10
C VAL A 138 -14.58 -4.26 -17.90
N GLU A 139 -14.69 -3.63 -19.09
CA GLU A 139 -13.56 -3.26 -19.93
C GLU A 139 -12.66 -2.22 -19.23
N VAL A 140 -13.24 -1.15 -18.68
CA VAL A 140 -12.50 -0.12 -17.90
C VAL A 140 -11.81 -0.74 -16.68
N MET A 141 -12.49 -1.61 -15.95
CA MET A 141 -11.91 -2.31 -14.80
C MET A 141 -10.72 -3.18 -15.21
N THR A 142 -10.84 -3.93 -16.31
CA THR A 142 -9.77 -4.80 -16.81
C THR A 142 -8.54 -3.97 -17.22
N GLU A 143 -8.73 -2.82 -17.85
CA GLU A 143 -7.64 -1.90 -18.19
C GLU A 143 -6.95 -1.35 -16.92
N LEU A 144 -7.74 -0.91 -15.92
CA LEU A 144 -7.19 -0.41 -14.65
C LEU A 144 -6.38 -1.47 -13.90
N ILE A 145 -6.87 -2.72 -13.87
CA ILE A 145 -6.14 -3.83 -13.24
C ILE A 145 -4.84 -4.12 -14.00
N GLY A 146 -4.86 -4.06 -15.34
CA GLY A 146 -3.65 -4.18 -16.14
C GLY A 146 -2.61 -3.09 -15.80
N ARG A 147 -3.04 -1.83 -15.70
CA ARG A 147 -2.18 -0.72 -15.27
C ARG A 147 -1.63 -0.90 -13.85
N LEU A 148 -2.44 -1.46 -12.96
CA LEU A 148 -2.04 -1.74 -11.59
C LEU A 148 -0.92 -2.80 -11.55
N SER A 149 -1.04 -3.88 -12.33
CA SER A 149 -0.01 -4.92 -12.45
C SER A 149 1.28 -4.39 -13.10
N ASP A 150 1.17 -3.52 -14.11
CA ASP A 150 2.32 -2.86 -14.73
C ASP A 150 3.05 -1.93 -13.73
N ALA A 151 2.30 -1.24 -12.88
CA ALA A 151 2.84 -0.35 -11.85
C ALA A 151 3.59 -1.12 -10.76
N GLU A 152 3.04 -2.24 -10.28
CA GLU A 152 3.71 -3.15 -9.34
C GLU A 152 5.00 -3.70 -9.95
N SER A 153 4.96 -4.23 -11.17
CA SER A 153 6.17 -4.71 -11.88
C SER A 153 7.20 -3.59 -12.12
N GLY A 154 6.75 -2.33 -12.22
CA GLY A 154 7.60 -1.15 -12.22
C GLY A 154 8.30 -0.96 -10.87
N THR A 155 7.54 -1.09 -9.78
CA THR A 155 8.04 -0.97 -8.41
C THR A 155 9.08 -2.04 -8.10
N ASP A 156 8.85 -3.30 -8.48
CA ASP A 156 9.79 -4.40 -8.35
C ASP A 156 11.15 -4.10 -8.97
N ARG A 157 11.16 -3.55 -10.19
CA ARG A 157 12.39 -3.15 -10.86
C ARG A 157 13.15 -2.07 -10.10
N ILE A 158 12.44 -1.13 -9.47
CA ILE A 158 13.05 -0.09 -8.64
C ILE A 158 13.59 -0.72 -7.36
N GLU A 159 12.84 -1.61 -6.72
CA GLU A 159 13.27 -2.30 -5.50
C GLU A 159 14.58 -3.09 -5.71
N VAL A 160 14.69 -3.82 -6.81
CA VAL A 160 15.94 -4.49 -7.20
C VAL A 160 17.09 -3.49 -7.34
N ARG A 161 16.84 -2.31 -7.92
CA ARG A 161 17.85 -1.27 -8.08
C ARG A 161 18.29 -0.69 -6.73
N VAL A 162 17.35 -0.42 -5.81
CA VAL A 162 17.65 0.05 -4.45
C VAL A 162 18.49 -0.99 -3.70
N ARG A 163 18.10 -2.27 -3.77
CA ARG A 163 18.86 -3.37 -3.15
C ARG A 163 20.29 -3.47 -3.71
N ASN A 164 20.47 -3.34 -5.01
CA ASN A 164 21.78 -3.38 -5.63
C ASN A 164 22.67 -2.21 -5.17
N GLN A 165 22.12 -1.01 -5.03
CA GLN A 165 22.88 0.13 -4.48
C GLN A 165 23.28 -0.11 -3.01
N LEU A 166 22.39 -0.69 -2.20
CA LEU A 166 22.74 -1.06 -0.84
C LEU A 166 23.87 -2.12 -0.81
N PHE A 167 23.83 -3.13 -1.69
CA PHE A 167 24.89 -4.13 -1.83
C PHE A 167 26.27 -3.52 -2.09
N GLU A 168 26.33 -2.44 -2.88
CA GLU A 168 27.60 -1.78 -3.21
C GLU A 168 28.25 -1.12 -1.99
N ILE A 169 27.43 -0.61 -1.04
CA ILE A 169 27.91 0.19 0.10
C ILE A 169 27.80 -0.52 1.46
N GLU A 170 27.07 -1.65 1.56
CA GLU A 170 26.76 -2.31 2.83
C GLU A 170 27.96 -2.62 3.71
N LYS A 171 29.13 -2.93 3.08
CA LYS A 171 30.37 -3.24 3.83
C LYS A 171 30.95 -2.03 4.56
N SER A 172 30.53 -0.83 4.21
CA SER A 172 30.96 0.42 4.84
C SER A 172 29.99 0.92 5.94
N LEU A 173 28.85 0.24 6.12
CA LEU A 173 27.81 0.57 7.07
C LEU A 173 27.82 -0.40 8.27
N GLU A 174 27.16 0.01 9.36
CA GLU A 174 26.96 -0.87 10.50
C GLU A 174 26.01 -2.03 10.13
N PRO A 175 26.36 -3.31 10.40
CA PRO A 175 25.58 -4.46 9.94
C PRO A 175 24.13 -4.48 10.40
N ILE A 176 23.83 -3.93 11.58
CA ILE A 176 22.46 -3.85 12.09
C ILE A 176 21.64 -2.83 11.26
N ASP A 177 22.23 -1.71 10.89
CA ASP A 177 21.55 -0.70 10.07
C ASP A 177 21.30 -1.21 8.66
N VAL A 178 22.26 -1.93 8.06
CA VAL A 178 22.09 -2.62 6.78
C VAL A 178 20.88 -3.56 6.80
N MET A 179 20.78 -4.40 7.84
CA MET A 179 19.66 -5.34 7.98
C MET A 179 18.30 -4.61 8.00
N PHE A 180 18.21 -3.47 8.67
CA PHE A 180 16.97 -2.71 8.74
C PHE A 180 16.71 -1.87 7.48
N LEU A 181 17.74 -1.45 6.75
CA LEU A 181 17.60 -0.83 5.43
C LEU A 181 16.99 -1.84 4.44
N TYR A 182 17.49 -3.09 4.37
CA TYR A 182 16.85 -4.14 3.56
C TYR A 182 15.40 -4.36 3.95
N ARG A 183 15.08 -4.39 5.25
CA ARG A 183 13.71 -4.53 5.72
C ARG A 183 12.81 -3.36 5.31
N ALA A 184 13.30 -2.14 5.38
CA ALA A 184 12.56 -0.96 4.94
C ALA A 184 12.29 -0.98 3.43
N ILE A 185 13.28 -1.39 2.62
CA ILE A 185 13.14 -1.55 1.16
C ILE A 185 12.03 -2.58 0.87
N GLU A 186 12.10 -3.77 1.46
CA GLU A 186 11.11 -4.83 1.32
C GLU A 186 9.70 -4.34 1.68
N TRP A 187 9.51 -3.70 2.83
CA TRP A 187 8.21 -3.22 3.26
C TRP A 187 7.65 -2.09 2.40
N ILE A 188 8.50 -1.24 1.80
CA ILE A 188 8.04 -0.23 0.85
C ILE A 188 7.51 -0.93 -0.43
N GLY A 189 8.19 -1.98 -0.92
CA GLY A 189 7.73 -2.83 -2.01
C GLY A 189 6.40 -3.53 -1.68
N ASP A 190 6.26 -4.09 -0.47
CA ASP A 190 5.03 -4.75 0.01
C ASP A 190 3.76 -3.88 -0.13
N ILE A 191 3.88 -2.54 -0.09
CA ILE A 191 2.74 -1.64 -0.35
C ILE A 191 2.21 -1.85 -1.77
N ALA A 192 3.10 -1.97 -2.76
CA ALA A 192 2.72 -2.20 -4.15
C ALA A 192 2.15 -3.60 -4.35
N ASP A 193 2.80 -4.64 -3.78
CA ASP A 193 2.37 -6.04 -3.87
C ASP A 193 0.96 -6.23 -3.30
N HIS A 194 0.72 -5.67 -2.10
CA HIS A 194 -0.60 -5.77 -1.48
C HIS A 194 -1.66 -5.00 -2.27
N SER A 195 -1.30 -3.88 -2.88
CA SER A 195 -2.19 -3.09 -3.73
C SER A 195 -2.53 -3.83 -5.02
N GLU A 196 -1.54 -4.48 -5.67
CA GLU A 196 -1.78 -5.35 -6.83
C GLU A 196 -2.69 -6.52 -6.47
N THR A 197 -2.48 -7.14 -5.32
CA THR A 197 -3.33 -8.26 -4.84
C THR A 197 -4.79 -7.82 -4.67
N VAL A 198 -5.09 -6.55 -4.32
CA VAL A 198 -6.47 -6.01 -4.33
C VAL A 198 -7.05 -6.07 -5.73
N GLY A 199 -6.33 -5.62 -6.76
CA GLY A 199 -6.76 -5.66 -8.16
C GLY A 199 -6.98 -7.08 -8.66
N SER A 200 -6.05 -7.98 -8.42
CA SER A 200 -6.17 -9.41 -8.74
C SER A 200 -7.40 -10.05 -8.10
N ARG A 201 -7.73 -9.65 -6.87
CA ARG A 201 -8.94 -10.14 -6.21
C ARG A 201 -10.20 -9.59 -6.84
N ILE A 202 -10.23 -8.31 -7.20
CA ILE A 202 -11.33 -7.70 -7.94
C ILE A 202 -11.54 -8.43 -9.27
N LEU A 203 -10.47 -8.70 -10.03
CA LEU A 203 -10.55 -9.45 -11.29
C LEU A 203 -11.22 -10.83 -11.10
N THR A 204 -10.89 -11.53 -10.01
CA THR A 204 -11.52 -12.81 -9.66
C THR A 204 -13.01 -12.68 -9.37
N LEU A 205 -13.46 -11.53 -8.83
CA LEU A 205 -14.87 -11.26 -8.55
C LEU A 205 -15.69 -11.01 -9.82
N ILE A 206 -15.12 -10.30 -10.80
CA ILE A 206 -15.80 -9.94 -12.05
C ILE A 206 -15.76 -11.04 -13.10
N ALA A 207 -14.84 -12.00 -12.99
CA ALA A 207 -14.71 -13.13 -13.93
C ALA A 207 -15.70 -14.30 -13.65
N ARG A 208 -16.54 -14.17 -12.63
CA ARG A 208 -17.58 -15.17 -12.25
C ARG A 208 -18.94 -14.80 -12.79
#